data_03345d7dece2989cb084cf519014c657
#
_entry.id   03345d7dece2989cb084cf519014c657
#
_cell.length_a   1.000
_cell.length_b   1.000
_cell.length_c   1.000
_cell.angle_alpha   90.00
_cell.angle_beta   90.00
_cell.angle_gamma   90.00
#
_symmetry.space_group_name_H-M   'P 1'
#
loop_
_entity.id
_entity.type
_entity.pdbx_description
1 polymer ?
#
loop_
_entity_poly.entity_id
_entity_poly.type
_entity_poly.pdbx_seq_one_letter_code
_entity_poly.pdbx_strand_id
1 'polypeptide(L)'
;VRPCEAACRRNEVDKPIAIRDIKRWVSDNTGVPIHELFNGMKPTVDRSKARVAVVGAGPAGLNCAYHLLLMGYPVDIYDKDTKAGGMALRGIPPYRLPKGLLQQETDAITELGGVWHYGKRLGKDFSVSSLFEEGYAAVFLGIGCAEGAYLGLPGENRSLCGYQNGIDFLLNVETQLSEGKTPTLEGDVVVVGCGNVAMDCCRSAVRLGAKTVS
;
A
#
# COMPACT_ATOMS: atom_id res chain seq x y z
N VAL A 1 -0.64 10.82 11.66
CA VAL A 1 0.42 11.84 11.68
C VAL A 1 -0.03 13.00 10.81
N ARG A 2 0.09 14.24 11.29
CA ARG A 2 -0.35 15.47 10.60
C ARG A 2 0.76 16.53 10.65
N PRO A 3 1.93 16.29 10.03
CA PRO A 3 3.07 17.22 10.15
C PRO A 3 2.77 18.62 9.61
N CYS A 4 1.94 18.72 8.57
CA CYS A 4 1.51 20.01 8.02
C CYS A 4 0.63 20.82 8.99
N GLU A 5 -0.17 20.15 9.83
CA GLU A 5 -0.98 20.80 10.87
C GLU A 5 -0.11 21.16 12.07
N ALA A 6 0.85 20.31 12.45
CA ALA A 6 1.80 20.61 13.50
C ALA A 6 2.68 21.83 13.18
N ALA A 7 3.08 22.00 11.92
CA ALA A 7 3.88 23.13 11.45
C ALA A 7 3.03 24.34 11.01
N CYS A 8 1.73 24.31 11.18
CA CYS A 8 0.86 25.38 10.73
C CYS A 8 1.03 26.63 11.62
N ARG A 9 1.40 27.75 11.02
CA ARG A 9 1.59 29.03 11.76
C ARG A 9 0.32 29.55 12.43
N ARG A 10 -0.86 29.11 11.99
CA ARG A 10 -2.11 29.43 12.67
C ARG A 10 -2.17 28.91 14.11
N ASN A 11 -1.37 27.88 14.46
CA ASN A 11 -1.20 27.45 15.85
C ASN A 11 -0.72 28.55 16.80
N GLU A 12 -0.10 29.61 16.25
CA GLU A 12 0.34 30.78 17.04
C GLU A 12 -0.85 31.68 17.45
N VAL A 13 -2.01 31.52 16.81
CA VAL A 13 -3.19 32.35 17.04
C VAL A 13 -4.32 31.57 17.72
N ASP A 14 -4.67 30.39 17.19
CA ASP A 14 -5.74 29.53 17.72
C ASP A 14 -5.48 28.03 17.43
N LYS A 15 -6.14 27.46 16.47
CA LYS A 15 -5.98 26.05 16.05
C LYS A 15 -5.43 25.96 14.63
N PRO A 16 -4.66 24.92 14.30
CA PRO A 16 -4.16 24.72 12.94
C PRO A 16 -5.32 24.57 11.96
N ILE A 17 -5.07 24.95 10.71
CA ILE A 17 -5.98 24.63 9.63
C ILE A 17 -6.05 23.11 9.49
N ALA A 18 -7.25 22.52 9.41
CA ALA A 18 -7.47 21.08 9.26
C ALA A 18 -7.11 20.60 7.83
N ILE A 19 -5.83 20.77 7.47
CA ILE A 19 -5.33 20.57 6.09
C ILE A 19 -5.62 19.16 5.61
N ARG A 20 -5.41 18.15 6.44
CA ARG A 20 -5.66 16.76 6.11
C ARG A 20 -7.15 16.51 5.80
N ASP A 21 -8.01 17.04 6.65
CA ASP A 21 -9.44 16.79 6.52
C ASP A 21 -10.02 17.57 5.32
N ILE A 22 -9.50 18.77 5.05
CA ILE A 22 -9.82 19.55 3.84
C ILE A 22 -9.37 18.78 2.58
N LYS A 23 -8.16 18.24 2.55
CA LYS A 23 -7.68 17.43 1.42
C LYS A 23 -8.58 16.22 1.18
N ARG A 24 -8.98 15.54 2.25
CA ARG A 24 -9.89 14.41 2.16
C ARG A 24 -11.24 14.83 1.61
N TRP A 25 -11.81 15.90 2.12
CA TRP A 25 -13.08 16.43 1.66
C TRP A 25 -13.04 16.81 0.17
N VAL A 26 -11.97 17.49 -0.27
CA VAL A 26 -11.78 17.82 -1.69
C VAL A 26 -11.75 16.54 -2.53
N SER A 27 -10.93 15.57 -2.16
CA SER A 27 -10.83 14.30 -2.88
C SER A 27 -12.19 13.57 -2.98
N ASP A 28 -12.98 13.59 -1.91
CA ASP A 28 -14.28 12.90 -1.87
C ASP A 28 -15.39 13.66 -2.62
N ASN A 29 -15.21 14.97 -2.89
CA ASN A 29 -16.29 15.85 -3.42
C ASN A 29 -15.92 16.53 -4.76
N THR A 30 -14.81 16.24 -5.38
CA THR A 30 -14.45 16.83 -6.68
C THR A 30 -15.40 16.42 -7.80
N GLY A 31 -16.05 15.27 -7.67
CA GLY A 31 -16.89 14.69 -8.72
C GLY A 31 -16.12 14.29 -10.00
N VAL A 32 -14.81 14.50 -10.01
CA VAL A 32 -13.94 14.14 -11.13
C VAL A 32 -13.25 12.82 -10.80
N PRO A 33 -13.48 11.77 -11.60
CA PRO A 33 -12.76 10.51 -11.45
C PRO A 33 -11.24 10.72 -11.54
N ILE A 34 -10.47 9.99 -10.74
CA ILE A 34 -9.01 10.13 -10.69
C ILE A 34 -8.39 10.01 -12.09
N HIS A 35 -8.86 9.09 -12.92
CA HIS A 35 -8.36 8.91 -14.28
C HIS A 35 -8.59 10.14 -15.17
N GLU A 36 -9.65 10.92 -14.95
CA GLU A 36 -9.90 12.16 -15.71
C GLU A 36 -8.95 13.28 -15.31
N LEU A 37 -8.52 13.33 -14.05
CA LEU A 37 -7.50 14.29 -13.60
C LEU A 37 -6.17 14.07 -14.34
N PHE A 38 -5.88 12.85 -14.74
CA PHE A 38 -4.67 12.50 -15.48
C PHE A 38 -4.82 12.60 -17.01
N ASN A 39 -6.04 12.65 -17.54
CA ASN A 39 -6.29 12.73 -18.99
C ASN A 39 -5.69 14.00 -19.65
N GLY A 40 -5.59 15.10 -18.91
CA GLY A 40 -4.90 16.31 -19.36
C GLY A 40 -3.36 16.25 -19.29
N MET A 41 -2.81 15.21 -18.68
CA MET A 41 -1.39 15.03 -18.43
C MET A 41 -0.79 13.84 -19.21
N LYS A 42 -1.49 13.30 -20.23
CA LYS A 42 -1.01 12.11 -20.95
C LYS A 42 0.28 12.42 -21.71
N PRO A 43 1.46 12.16 -21.12
CA PRO A 43 2.67 12.11 -21.91
C PRO A 43 2.59 10.85 -22.77
N THR A 44 3.00 10.95 -23.99
CA THR A 44 3.23 9.77 -24.81
C THR A 44 4.52 9.12 -24.31
N VAL A 45 4.46 7.83 -23.94
CA VAL A 45 5.66 7.08 -23.63
C VAL A 45 6.58 7.07 -24.84
N ASP A 46 7.74 7.65 -24.71
CA ASP A 46 8.77 7.68 -25.75
C ASP A 46 9.61 6.41 -25.67
N ARG A 47 9.32 5.49 -26.57
CA ARG A 47 10.01 4.18 -26.64
C ARG A 47 11.48 4.26 -27.05
N SER A 48 11.98 5.44 -27.46
CA SER A 48 13.40 5.68 -27.70
C SER A 48 14.17 5.95 -26.41
N LYS A 49 13.48 6.32 -25.34
CA LYS A 49 14.08 6.51 -24.02
C LYS A 49 14.45 5.18 -23.36
N ALA A 50 15.38 5.26 -22.43
CA ALA A 50 15.83 4.13 -21.64
C ALA A 50 14.67 3.49 -20.86
N ARG A 51 14.57 2.15 -20.91
CA ARG A 51 13.58 1.39 -20.14
C ARG A 51 13.97 1.33 -18.66
N VAL A 52 12.99 1.47 -17.79
CA VAL A 52 13.17 1.37 -16.34
C VAL A 52 12.31 0.26 -15.76
N ALA A 53 12.90 -0.59 -14.94
CA ALA A 53 12.18 -1.59 -14.16
C ALA A 53 11.88 -1.06 -12.75
N VAL A 54 10.62 -1.17 -12.33
CA VAL A 54 10.18 -0.87 -10.96
C VAL A 54 9.80 -2.19 -10.28
N VAL A 55 10.53 -2.57 -9.24
CA VAL A 55 10.32 -3.82 -8.51
C VAL A 55 9.59 -3.54 -7.21
N GLY A 56 8.35 -3.97 -7.15
CA GLY A 56 7.38 -3.71 -6.08
C GLY A 56 6.32 -2.70 -6.50
N ALA A 57 5.07 -3.15 -6.56
CA ALA A 57 3.89 -2.34 -6.88
C ALA A 57 3.18 -1.81 -5.62
N GLY A 58 3.93 -1.58 -4.54
CA GLY A 58 3.46 -0.85 -3.36
C GLY A 58 3.51 0.67 -3.58
N PRO A 59 3.13 1.49 -2.59
CA PRO A 59 3.07 2.95 -2.73
C PRO A 59 4.35 3.60 -3.28
N ALA A 60 5.52 3.11 -2.89
CA ALA A 60 6.81 3.63 -3.37
C ALA A 60 7.02 3.34 -4.86
N GLY A 61 6.78 2.09 -5.29
CA GLY A 61 6.92 1.71 -6.69
C GLY A 61 5.88 2.37 -7.59
N LEU A 62 4.62 2.45 -7.14
CA LEU A 62 3.55 3.13 -7.86
C LEU A 62 3.88 4.61 -8.09
N ASN A 63 4.38 5.29 -7.05
CA ASN A 63 4.77 6.70 -7.18
C ASN A 63 5.96 6.88 -8.13
N CYS A 64 6.97 6.01 -8.04
CA CYS A 64 8.11 6.03 -8.96
C CYS A 64 7.66 5.80 -10.41
N ALA A 65 6.86 4.77 -10.65
CA ALA A 65 6.33 4.46 -11.98
C ALA A 65 5.51 5.62 -12.55
N TYR A 66 4.63 6.21 -11.75
CA TYR A 66 3.84 7.36 -12.14
C TYR A 66 4.70 8.53 -12.64
N HIS A 67 5.70 8.93 -11.87
CA HIS A 67 6.56 10.05 -12.26
C HIS A 67 7.43 9.74 -13.48
N LEU A 68 7.95 8.54 -13.61
CA LEU A 68 8.72 8.11 -14.77
C LEU A 68 7.86 8.11 -16.05
N LEU A 69 6.63 7.62 -15.96
CA LEU A 69 5.68 7.64 -17.06
C LEU A 69 5.32 9.08 -17.46
N LEU A 70 5.10 9.98 -16.49
CA LEU A 70 4.89 11.40 -16.78
C LEU A 70 6.08 12.06 -17.49
N MET A 71 7.29 11.59 -17.21
CA MET A 71 8.50 12.03 -17.93
C MET A 71 8.66 11.34 -19.29
N GLY A 72 7.76 10.43 -19.67
CA GLY A 72 7.75 9.71 -20.93
C GLY A 72 8.68 8.49 -20.99
N TYR A 73 9.21 8.00 -19.87
CA TYR A 73 10.02 6.78 -19.86
C TYR A 73 9.15 5.53 -19.99
N PRO A 74 9.57 4.50 -20.74
CA PRO A 74 8.98 3.19 -20.69
C PRO A 74 9.24 2.53 -19.33
N VAL A 75 8.18 2.10 -18.65
CA VAL A 75 8.26 1.52 -17.30
C VAL A 75 7.59 0.17 -17.25
N ASP A 76 8.34 -0.81 -16.78
CA ASP A 76 7.87 -2.16 -16.46
C ASP A 76 7.83 -2.34 -14.94
N ILE A 77 6.68 -2.78 -14.41
CA ILE A 77 6.44 -2.88 -12.97
C ILE A 77 6.28 -4.34 -12.59
N TYR A 78 7.17 -4.83 -11.74
CA TYR A 78 7.19 -6.21 -11.25
C TYR A 78 6.65 -6.30 -9.85
N ASP A 79 5.75 -7.24 -9.59
CA ASP A 79 5.31 -7.54 -8.23
C ASP A 79 5.08 -9.04 -8.04
N LYS A 80 5.37 -9.52 -6.82
CA LYS A 80 5.13 -10.91 -6.41
C LYS A 80 3.64 -11.23 -6.27
N ASP A 81 2.83 -10.23 -6.02
CA ASP A 81 1.39 -10.35 -5.86
C ASP A 81 0.68 -10.27 -7.23
N THR A 82 -0.57 -10.64 -7.26
CA THR A 82 -1.39 -10.63 -8.49
C THR A 82 -2.10 -9.30 -8.74
N LYS A 83 -1.94 -8.35 -7.82
CA LYS A 83 -2.53 -7.00 -7.88
C LYS A 83 -1.58 -5.98 -7.29
N ALA A 84 -1.59 -4.79 -7.86
CA ALA A 84 -0.84 -3.66 -7.34
C ALA A 84 -1.46 -3.06 -6.07
N GLY A 85 -0.65 -2.38 -5.27
CA GLY A 85 -1.06 -1.67 -4.06
C GLY A 85 -0.24 -2.04 -2.82
N GLY A 86 0.42 -3.19 -2.81
CA GLY A 86 1.27 -3.64 -1.70
C GLY A 86 0.54 -3.59 -0.36
N MET A 87 1.15 -2.98 0.67
CA MET A 87 0.55 -2.86 2.00
C MET A 87 -0.71 -1.98 2.03
N ALA A 88 -0.88 -1.04 1.10
CA ALA A 88 -2.12 -0.26 0.98
C ALA A 88 -3.30 -1.16 0.57
N LEU A 89 -3.05 -2.14 -0.31
CA LEU A 89 -4.06 -3.11 -0.72
C LEU A 89 -4.31 -4.17 0.36
N ARG A 90 -3.25 -4.73 0.93
CA ARG A 90 -3.32 -5.96 1.72
C ARG A 90 -3.33 -5.74 3.23
N GLY A 91 -2.68 -4.69 3.73
CA GLY A 91 -2.49 -4.45 5.16
C GLY A 91 -3.43 -3.40 5.73
N ILE A 92 -3.84 -2.39 4.95
CA ILE A 92 -4.78 -1.37 5.43
C ILE A 92 -6.21 -1.89 5.27
N PRO A 93 -7.01 -1.98 6.34
CA PRO A 93 -8.38 -2.48 6.25
C PRO A 93 -9.27 -1.63 5.30
N PRO A 94 -10.26 -2.25 4.63
CA PRO A 94 -11.13 -1.57 3.64
C PRO A 94 -11.98 -0.45 4.24
N TYR A 95 -12.30 -0.51 5.53
CA TYR A 95 -13.00 0.57 6.22
C TYR A 95 -12.14 1.83 6.45
N ARG A 96 -10.81 1.75 6.24
CA ARG A 96 -9.88 2.89 6.26
C ARG A 96 -9.48 3.36 4.86
N LEU A 97 -9.27 2.41 3.96
CA LEU A 97 -8.91 2.66 2.57
C LEU A 97 -9.78 1.78 1.67
N PRO A 98 -10.84 2.32 1.09
CA PRO A 98 -11.66 1.61 0.12
C PRO A 98 -10.81 1.14 -1.06
N LYS A 99 -10.83 -0.16 -1.35
CA LYS A 99 -9.95 -0.78 -2.36
C LYS A 99 -10.24 -0.28 -3.78
N GLY A 100 -11.47 0.12 -4.05
CA GLY A 100 -11.85 0.70 -5.34
C GLY A 100 -11.10 2.00 -5.65
N LEU A 101 -10.80 2.84 -4.65
CA LEU A 101 -10.00 4.06 -4.86
C LEU A 101 -8.56 3.70 -5.25
N LEU A 102 -7.96 2.72 -4.58
CA LEU A 102 -6.61 2.26 -4.91
C LEU A 102 -6.55 1.64 -6.31
N GLN A 103 -7.60 0.92 -6.71
CA GLN A 103 -7.70 0.36 -8.06
C GLN A 103 -7.71 1.47 -9.12
N GLN A 104 -8.46 2.54 -8.92
CA GLN A 104 -8.49 3.67 -9.85
C GLN A 104 -7.09 4.31 -10.03
N GLU A 105 -6.31 4.42 -8.95
CA GLU A 105 -4.93 4.94 -9.04
C GLU A 105 -4.01 3.99 -9.82
N THR A 106 -4.17 2.67 -9.65
CA THR A 106 -3.37 1.69 -10.40
C THR A 106 -3.77 1.62 -11.88
N ASP A 107 -5.06 1.78 -12.17
CA ASP A 107 -5.58 1.85 -13.54
C ASP A 107 -5.01 3.06 -14.28
N ALA A 108 -4.89 4.21 -13.61
CA ALA A 108 -4.26 5.40 -14.18
C ALA A 108 -2.80 5.16 -14.60
N ILE A 109 -2.03 4.36 -13.87
CA ILE A 109 -0.67 3.96 -14.27
C ILE A 109 -0.68 3.11 -15.55
N THR A 110 -1.67 2.23 -15.69
CA THR A 110 -1.87 1.46 -16.94
C THR A 110 -2.18 2.39 -18.12
N GLU A 111 -3.07 3.35 -17.92
CA GLU A 111 -3.44 4.34 -18.95
C GLU A 111 -2.28 5.23 -19.37
N LEU A 112 -1.35 5.52 -18.44
CA LEU A 112 -0.10 6.23 -18.73
C LEU A 112 0.91 5.38 -19.50
N GLY A 113 0.65 4.08 -19.70
CA GLY A 113 1.50 3.17 -20.46
C GLY A 113 2.43 2.30 -19.63
N GLY A 114 2.20 2.18 -18.33
CA GLY A 114 2.92 1.24 -17.45
C GLY A 114 2.60 -0.21 -17.81
N VAL A 115 3.61 -1.06 -17.82
CA VAL A 115 3.49 -2.50 -18.12
C VAL A 115 3.65 -3.31 -16.85
N TRP A 116 2.68 -4.21 -16.58
CA TRP A 116 2.64 -4.98 -15.35
C TRP A 116 3.16 -6.41 -15.54
N HIS A 117 4.02 -6.84 -14.61
CA HIS A 117 4.54 -8.20 -14.49
C HIS A 117 4.19 -8.74 -13.10
N TYR A 118 2.94 -9.21 -12.95
CA TYR A 118 2.45 -9.78 -11.69
C TYR A 118 2.92 -11.22 -11.47
N GLY A 119 2.92 -11.67 -10.20
CA GLY A 119 3.35 -13.00 -9.82
C GLY A 119 4.84 -13.23 -9.98
N LYS A 120 5.65 -12.17 -10.11
CA LYS A 120 7.09 -12.20 -10.32
C LYS A 120 7.83 -11.74 -9.07
N ARG A 121 8.52 -12.66 -8.42
CA ARG A 121 9.23 -12.41 -7.16
C ARG A 121 10.73 -12.25 -7.39
N LEU A 122 11.28 -11.11 -6.99
CA LEU A 122 12.71 -10.87 -6.96
C LEU A 122 13.45 -11.93 -6.10
N GLY A 123 14.54 -12.44 -6.61
CA GLY A 123 15.34 -13.49 -5.97
C GLY A 123 14.81 -14.91 -6.18
N LYS A 124 13.62 -15.07 -6.81
CA LYS A 124 13.06 -16.36 -7.20
C LYS A 124 12.88 -16.47 -8.71
N ASP A 125 12.13 -15.54 -9.30
CA ASP A 125 11.76 -15.59 -10.72
C ASP A 125 12.71 -14.76 -11.59
N PHE A 126 13.38 -13.78 -11.00
CA PHE A 126 14.36 -12.93 -11.64
C PHE A 126 15.33 -12.32 -10.60
N SER A 127 16.43 -11.74 -11.06
CA SER A 127 17.40 -11.00 -10.27
C SER A 127 17.56 -9.56 -10.78
N VAL A 128 18.20 -8.69 -10.00
CA VAL A 128 18.52 -7.34 -10.48
C VAL A 128 19.46 -7.40 -11.68
N SER A 129 20.42 -8.34 -11.67
CA SER A 129 21.36 -8.52 -12.79
C SER A 129 20.64 -8.94 -14.07
N SER A 130 19.68 -9.89 -13.98
CA SER A 130 18.93 -10.32 -15.16
C SER A 130 18.11 -9.18 -15.78
N LEU A 131 17.59 -8.24 -14.98
CA LEU A 131 16.91 -7.07 -15.52
C LEU A 131 17.86 -6.17 -16.34
N PHE A 132 19.09 -5.97 -15.89
CA PHE A 132 20.09 -5.24 -16.67
C PHE A 132 20.46 -6.00 -17.96
N GLU A 133 20.56 -7.34 -17.91
CA GLU A 133 20.81 -8.19 -19.09
C GLU A 133 19.62 -8.11 -20.08
N GLU A 134 18.39 -7.94 -19.60
CA GLU A 134 17.19 -7.70 -20.41
C GLU A 134 17.13 -6.28 -21.02
N GLY A 135 18.14 -5.43 -20.75
CA GLY A 135 18.28 -4.09 -21.34
C GLY A 135 17.59 -2.97 -20.57
N TYR A 136 17.23 -3.18 -19.30
CA TYR A 136 16.82 -2.07 -18.44
C TYR A 136 18.02 -1.19 -18.09
N ALA A 137 17.87 0.12 -18.24
CA ALA A 137 18.93 1.06 -17.91
C ALA A 137 18.99 1.41 -16.41
N ALA A 138 17.87 1.21 -15.71
CA ALA A 138 17.77 1.43 -14.27
C ALA A 138 16.73 0.49 -13.66
N VAL A 139 16.96 0.16 -12.38
CA VAL A 139 16.04 -0.65 -11.57
C VAL A 139 15.74 0.10 -10.28
N PHE A 140 14.47 0.37 -10.02
CA PHE A 140 13.99 0.90 -8.75
C PHE A 140 13.50 -0.25 -7.86
N LEU A 141 13.99 -0.31 -6.62
CA LEU A 141 13.61 -1.33 -5.65
C LEU A 141 12.63 -0.74 -4.62
N GLY A 142 11.35 -1.03 -4.79
CA GLY A 142 10.26 -0.63 -3.90
C GLY A 142 9.60 -1.84 -3.22
N ILE A 143 10.38 -2.85 -2.85
CA ILE A 143 9.91 -4.17 -2.36
C ILE A 143 9.22 -4.13 -1.00
N GLY A 144 9.30 -3.02 -0.28
CA GLY A 144 8.66 -2.82 1.02
C GLY A 144 9.28 -3.66 2.15
N CYS A 145 8.59 -3.69 3.28
CA CYS A 145 8.92 -4.47 4.47
C CYS A 145 7.65 -5.18 4.92
N ALA A 146 7.43 -6.40 4.41
CA ALA A 146 6.20 -7.15 4.66
C ALA A 146 6.29 -8.00 5.96
N GLU A 147 7.47 -8.19 6.51
CA GLU A 147 7.66 -8.91 7.76
C GLU A 147 7.46 -7.96 8.94
N GLY A 148 6.61 -8.36 9.87
CA GLY A 148 6.39 -7.61 11.10
C GLY A 148 7.51 -7.83 12.10
N ALA A 149 7.83 -6.81 12.89
CA ALA A 149 8.75 -6.93 14.01
C ALA A 149 8.13 -7.76 15.15
N TYR A 150 8.98 -8.46 15.86
CA TYR A 150 8.63 -9.16 17.09
C TYR A 150 9.10 -8.34 18.29
N LEU A 151 8.50 -8.61 19.46
CA LEU A 151 8.82 -7.87 20.68
C LEU A 151 10.21 -8.23 21.23
N GLY A 152 10.65 -9.48 21.05
CA GLY A 152 11.93 -9.97 21.58
C GLY A 152 11.95 -10.05 23.11
N LEU A 153 10.80 -10.25 23.74
CA LEU A 153 10.68 -10.30 25.19
C LEU A 153 11.07 -11.68 25.73
N PRO A 154 11.65 -11.74 26.95
CA PRO A 154 11.85 -12.99 27.65
C PRO A 154 10.53 -13.77 27.78
N GLY A 155 10.51 -15.04 27.35
CA GLY A 155 9.31 -15.89 27.40
C GLY A 155 8.37 -15.72 26.18
N GLU A 156 8.68 -14.89 25.22
CA GLU A 156 7.92 -14.80 23.97
C GLU A 156 7.96 -16.15 23.24
N ASN A 157 6.80 -16.78 23.11
CA ASN A 157 6.66 -18.04 22.41
C ASN A 157 5.78 -17.89 21.17
N ARG A 158 6.41 -17.83 20.02
CA ARG A 158 5.76 -17.62 18.72
C ARG A 158 5.01 -18.83 18.18
N SER A 159 5.21 -20.01 18.82
CA SER A 159 4.52 -21.24 18.43
C SER A 159 3.19 -21.46 19.18
N LEU A 160 2.82 -20.56 20.08
CA LEU A 160 1.54 -20.63 20.78
C LEU A 160 0.39 -20.47 19.80
N CYS A 161 -0.62 -21.32 19.95
CA CYS A 161 -1.86 -21.18 19.22
C CYS A 161 -2.48 -19.79 19.52
N GLY A 162 -2.81 -19.06 18.45
CA GLY A 162 -3.36 -17.69 18.57
C GLY A 162 -2.31 -16.56 18.65
N TYR A 163 -1.00 -16.88 18.76
CA TYR A 163 0.03 -15.85 18.62
C TYR A 163 0.19 -15.48 17.14
N GLN A 164 -0.01 -14.21 16.82
CA GLN A 164 0.17 -13.67 15.46
C GLN A 164 0.86 -12.32 15.49
N ASN A 165 1.69 -12.07 14.49
CA ASN A 165 2.14 -10.71 14.22
C ASN A 165 0.97 -9.88 13.65
N GLY A 166 0.86 -8.61 14.04
CA GLY A 166 -0.26 -7.76 13.62
C GLY A 166 -0.37 -7.56 12.12
N ILE A 167 0.76 -7.54 11.39
CA ILE A 167 0.76 -7.46 9.92
C ILE A 167 0.20 -8.76 9.33
N ASP A 168 0.65 -9.92 9.81
CA ASP A 168 0.18 -11.22 9.33
C ASP A 168 -1.31 -11.41 9.60
N PHE A 169 -1.79 -10.95 10.78
CA PHE A 169 -3.22 -10.94 11.09
C PHE A 169 -4.03 -10.13 10.08
N LEU A 170 -3.64 -8.88 9.81
CA LEU A 170 -4.34 -8.02 8.86
C LEU A 170 -4.28 -8.56 7.42
N LEU A 171 -3.13 -9.09 6.99
CA LEU A 171 -2.96 -9.73 5.69
C LEU A 171 -3.87 -10.96 5.54
N ASN A 172 -3.99 -11.79 6.58
CA ASN A 172 -4.85 -12.97 6.58
C ASN A 172 -6.32 -12.58 6.49
N VAL A 173 -6.76 -11.59 7.29
CA VAL A 173 -8.13 -11.06 7.24
C VAL A 173 -8.46 -10.54 5.84
N GLU A 174 -7.59 -9.72 5.25
CA GLU A 174 -7.81 -9.15 3.91
C GLU A 174 -7.84 -10.23 2.83
N THR A 175 -6.98 -11.24 2.94
CA THR A 175 -6.97 -12.37 1.99
C THR A 175 -8.31 -13.10 2.02
N GLN A 176 -8.83 -13.43 3.22
CA GLN A 176 -10.11 -14.11 3.35
C GLN A 176 -11.26 -13.25 2.81
N LEU A 177 -11.28 -11.95 3.10
CA LEU A 177 -12.30 -11.03 2.58
C LEU A 177 -12.23 -10.93 1.04
N SER A 178 -11.04 -10.90 0.45
CA SER A 178 -10.86 -10.85 -1.00
C SER A 178 -11.31 -12.13 -1.71
N GLU A 179 -11.30 -13.26 -1.00
CA GLU A 179 -11.83 -14.56 -1.45
C GLU A 179 -13.36 -14.70 -1.23
N GLY A 180 -14.02 -13.64 -0.77
CA GLY A 180 -15.46 -13.65 -0.47
C GLY A 180 -15.84 -14.43 0.80
N LYS A 181 -14.85 -14.76 1.65
CA LYS A 181 -15.07 -15.40 2.95
C LYS A 181 -15.42 -14.35 4.00
N THR A 182 -16.15 -14.76 5.03
CA THR A 182 -16.42 -13.94 6.21
C THR A 182 -15.59 -14.49 7.37
N PRO A 183 -14.37 -13.97 7.60
CA PRO A 183 -13.56 -14.42 8.72
C PRO A 183 -14.25 -14.07 10.05
N THR A 184 -14.16 -14.98 11.01
CA THR A 184 -14.67 -14.79 12.37
C THR A 184 -13.54 -15.00 13.37
N LEU A 185 -13.64 -14.32 14.51
CA LEU A 185 -12.70 -14.43 15.61
C LEU A 185 -13.47 -14.62 16.90
N GLU A 186 -13.20 -15.71 17.59
CA GLU A 186 -13.85 -16.05 18.85
C GLU A 186 -12.90 -15.83 20.02
N GLY A 187 -13.47 -15.53 21.19
CA GLY A 187 -12.73 -15.41 22.45
C GLY A 187 -12.15 -14.01 22.70
N ASP A 188 -11.21 -13.98 23.62
CA ASP A 188 -10.57 -12.74 24.09
C ASP A 188 -9.28 -12.49 23.29
N VAL A 189 -9.09 -11.24 22.86
CA VAL A 189 -7.94 -10.82 22.06
C VAL A 189 -7.13 -9.77 22.80
N VAL A 190 -5.82 -10.00 22.87
CA VAL A 190 -4.87 -9.02 23.42
C VAL A 190 -4.01 -8.48 22.26
N VAL A 191 -3.97 -7.16 22.12
CA VAL A 191 -3.15 -6.49 21.11
C VAL A 191 -2.06 -5.70 21.78
N VAL A 192 -0.82 -6.10 21.57
CA VAL A 192 0.34 -5.42 22.16
C VAL A 192 0.83 -4.33 21.24
N GLY A 193 0.71 -3.06 21.69
CA GLY A 193 1.14 -1.86 20.97
C GLY A 193 0.06 -0.80 20.83
N CYS A 194 0.45 0.40 20.39
CA CYS A 194 -0.47 1.53 20.22
C CYS A 194 -0.27 2.29 18.88
N GLY A 195 0.51 1.73 17.96
CA GLY A 195 0.70 2.27 16.61
C GLY A 195 -0.50 2.01 15.69
N ASN A 196 -0.43 2.51 14.46
CA ASN A 196 -1.51 2.36 13.48
C ASN A 196 -1.88 0.89 13.22
N VAL A 197 -0.90 -0.01 13.17
CA VAL A 197 -1.14 -1.45 12.98
C VAL A 197 -1.93 -2.03 14.13
N ALA A 198 -1.55 -1.73 15.38
CA ALA A 198 -2.25 -2.18 16.58
C ALA A 198 -3.70 -1.67 16.59
N MET A 199 -3.93 -0.40 16.27
CA MET A 199 -5.29 0.16 16.16
C MET A 199 -6.12 -0.55 15.08
N ASP A 200 -5.52 -0.89 13.95
CA ASP A 200 -6.21 -1.64 12.91
C ASP A 200 -6.50 -3.08 13.34
N CYS A 201 -5.58 -3.72 14.05
CA CYS A 201 -5.79 -5.05 14.62
C CYS A 201 -6.95 -5.04 15.64
N CYS A 202 -6.96 -4.11 16.61
CA CYS A 202 -8.05 -3.98 17.58
C CYS A 202 -9.40 -3.81 16.88
N ARG A 203 -9.48 -2.85 15.96
CA ARG A 203 -10.73 -2.54 15.24
C ARG A 203 -11.18 -3.68 14.33
N SER A 204 -10.26 -4.41 13.75
CA SER A 204 -10.56 -5.61 12.97
C SER A 204 -11.02 -6.74 13.86
N ALA A 205 -10.36 -7.00 14.97
CA ALA A 205 -10.75 -8.05 15.93
C ALA A 205 -12.19 -7.85 16.44
N VAL A 206 -12.55 -6.60 16.80
CA VAL A 206 -13.95 -6.28 17.20
C VAL A 206 -14.94 -6.58 16.07
N ARG A 207 -14.62 -6.23 14.82
CA ARG A 207 -15.49 -6.49 13.66
C ARG A 207 -15.63 -7.96 13.32
N LEU A 208 -14.62 -8.74 13.65
CA LEU A 208 -14.60 -10.20 13.44
C LEU A 208 -15.33 -10.97 14.54
N GLY A 209 -15.82 -10.30 15.58
CA GLY A 209 -16.62 -10.89 16.64
C GLY A 209 -15.84 -11.29 17.89
N ALA A 210 -14.63 -10.78 18.12
CA ALA A 210 -13.92 -11.01 19.36
C ALA A 210 -14.77 -10.60 20.57
N LYS A 211 -14.78 -11.44 21.62
CA LYS A 211 -15.56 -11.23 22.84
C LYS A 211 -15.06 -10.01 23.62
N THR A 212 -13.76 -9.91 23.77
CA THR A 212 -13.07 -8.73 24.33
C THR A 212 -11.83 -8.41 23.51
N VAL A 213 -11.43 -7.14 23.49
CA VAL A 213 -10.17 -6.68 22.87
C VAL A 213 -9.49 -5.71 23.83
N SER A 214 -8.27 -6.02 24.24
CA SER A 214 -7.47 -5.22 25.18
C SER A 214 -6.05 -4.98 24.67
#